data_8571f276a511dbb4235afb235e4912ac
#
_entry.id   8571f276a511dbb4235afb235e4912ac
#
_cell.length_a   1.000
_cell.length_b   1.000
_cell.length_c   1.000
_cell.angle_alpha   90.00
_cell.angle_beta   90.00
_cell.angle_gamma   90.00
#
_symmetry.space_group_name_H-M   'P 1'
#
loop_
_entity.id
_entity.type
_entity.pdbx_description
1 polymer ?
#
loop_
_entity_poly.entity_id
_entity_poly.type
_entity_poly.pdbx_seq_one_letter_code
_entity_poly.pdbx_strand_id
1 'polypeptide(L)'
;MAKTFNENYQNKLEIDTAGNTTLDDLSKATWATLAAGIQTITPSASETADTTPYYDGEGFSSVDVTGKTISFAVTGHRLDGDAAQDYIASKYIGVGDTLHTLARWTDPSGKQVQFPATLQAIVPFGGAANAKQTFSFTLAANGKPQVVDASGTGTTTDSGTGQ
;
A
#
# COMPACT_ATOMS: atom_id res chain seq x y z
N MET A 1 -5.60 17.72 -23.06
CA MET A 1 -4.32 17.35 -22.43
C MET A 1 -3.56 16.35 -23.30
N ALA A 2 -2.28 16.58 -23.48
CA ALA A 2 -1.40 15.61 -24.15
C ALA A 2 -1.32 14.33 -23.29
N LYS A 3 -1.35 13.18 -23.97
CA LYS A 3 -1.14 11.88 -23.30
C LYS A 3 0.34 11.68 -23.07
N THR A 4 0.74 11.37 -21.85
CA THR A 4 2.12 11.18 -21.46
C THR A 4 2.28 9.87 -20.68
N PHE A 5 3.33 9.13 -20.97
CA PHE A 5 3.69 7.98 -20.16
C PHE A 5 4.50 8.46 -18.94
N ASN A 6 4.08 8.03 -17.77
CA ASN A 6 4.82 8.28 -16.53
C ASN A 6 5.76 7.10 -16.25
N GLU A 7 6.94 7.42 -15.76
CA GLU A 7 7.89 6.41 -15.28
C GLU A 7 7.53 5.97 -13.86
N ASN A 8 7.75 4.71 -13.54
CA ASN A 8 7.38 4.16 -12.24
C ASN A 8 8.08 4.87 -11.06
N TYR A 9 9.31 5.35 -11.26
CA TYR A 9 10.04 6.07 -10.20
C TYR A 9 9.36 7.37 -9.75
N GLN A 10 8.43 7.90 -10.55
CA GLN A 10 7.67 9.09 -10.21
C GLN A 10 6.59 8.83 -9.15
N ASN A 11 6.25 7.56 -8.91
CA ASN A 11 5.41 7.16 -7.79
C ASN A 11 6.26 7.09 -6.52
N LYS A 12 5.68 7.51 -5.41
CA LYS A 12 6.36 7.52 -4.12
C LYS A 12 5.58 6.69 -3.13
N LEU A 13 6.23 5.69 -2.55
CA LEU A 13 5.66 4.88 -1.48
C LEU A 13 6.44 5.17 -0.19
N GLU A 14 5.71 5.54 0.85
CA GLU A 14 6.29 5.88 2.15
C GLU A 14 5.64 5.06 3.25
N ILE A 15 6.40 4.81 4.29
CA ILE A 15 5.95 4.07 5.48
C ILE A 15 6.25 4.90 6.72
N ASP A 16 5.37 4.80 7.73
CA ASP A 16 5.57 5.44 9.01
C ASP A 16 6.48 4.59 9.91
N THR A 17 7.67 5.06 10.19
CA THR A 17 8.62 4.38 11.07
C THR A 17 8.35 4.62 12.56
N ALA A 18 7.42 5.50 12.89
CA ALA A 18 6.97 5.67 14.28
C ALA A 18 5.97 4.61 14.73
N GLY A 19 5.40 3.84 13.78
CA GLY A 19 4.48 2.75 14.08
C GLY A 19 3.08 3.18 14.50
N ASN A 20 2.60 4.34 14.03
CA ASN A 20 1.23 4.75 14.26
C ASN A 20 0.26 3.83 13.49
N THR A 21 -0.95 3.69 13.97
CA THR A 21 -1.95 2.76 13.40
C THR A 21 -3.24 3.44 12.97
N THR A 22 -3.38 4.73 13.24
CA THR A 22 -4.58 5.50 12.85
C THR A 22 -4.21 6.69 11.99
N LEU A 23 -5.12 7.07 11.08
CA LEU A 23 -4.97 8.25 10.21
C LEU A 23 -5.44 9.55 10.88
N ASP A 24 -5.87 9.50 12.14
CA ASP A 24 -6.47 10.63 12.83
C ASP A 24 -5.49 11.78 13.07
N ASP A 25 -4.22 11.45 13.32
CA ASP A 25 -3.18 12.45 13.55
C ASP A 25 -1.88 12.05 12.85
N LEU A 26 -1.71 12.53 11.64
CA LEU A 26 -0.53 12.26 10.83
C LEU A 26 0.69 13.11 11.25
N SER A 27 0.52 14.07 12.13
CA SER A 27 1.64 14.89 12.63
C SER A 27 2.63 14.08 13.48
N LYS A 28 2.19 12.95 14.02
CA LYS A 28 3.02 12.03 14.81
C LYS A 28 3.75 11.01 13.94
N ALA A 29 3.45 10.95 12.66
CA ALA A 29 4.06 9.98 11.76
C ALA A 29 5.47 10.45 11.36
N THR A 30 6.38 9.49 11.30
CA THR A 30 7.73 9.71 10.76
C THR A 30 7.83 8.97 9.43
N TRP A 31 7.63 9.71 8.35
CA TRP A 31 7.58 9.13 7.01
C TRP A 31 8.99 8.83 6.48
N ALA A 32 9.17 7.61 6.02
CA ALA A 32 10.38 7.18 5.34
C ALA A 32 10.03 6.64 3.96
N THR A 33 10.76 7.10 2.95
CA THR A 33 10.50 6.74 1.56
C THR A 33 11.12 5.40 1.21
N LEU A 34 10.35 4.54 0.54
CA LEU A 34 10.82 3.27 -0.02
C LEU A 34 11.32 3.53 -1.44
N ALA A 35 12.60 3.88 -1.56
CA ALA A 35 13.23 4.18 -2.85
C ALA A 35 14.63 3.59 -2.96
N ALA A 36 15.53 3.89 -2.01
CA ALA A 36 16.90 3.41 -2.05
C ALA A 36 16.96 1.89 -1.97
N GLY A 37 17.59 1.26 -2.94
CA GLY A 37 17.70 -0.19 -3.03
C GLY A 37 16.44 -0.90 -3.51
N ILE A 38 15.32 -0.20 -3.65
CA ILE A 38 14.05 -0.78 -4.12
C ILE A 38 14.04 -0.81 -5.65
N GLN A 39 13.76 -1.98 -6.21
CA GLN A 39 13.75 -2.21 -7.66
C GLN A 39 12.35 -2.25 -8.24
N THR A 40 11.39 -2.87 -7.52
CA THR A 40 10.06 -3.13 -8.05
C THR A 40 9.03 -2.91 -6.96
N ILE A 41 7.98 -2.16 -7.30
CA ILE A 41 6.78 -2.00 -6.48
C ILE A 41 5.60 -2.40 -7.35
N THR A 42 4.87 -3.43 -6.92
CA THR A 42 3.72 -3.95 -7.68
C THR A 42 2.45 -3.83 -6.83
N PRO A 43 1.56 -2.87 -7.15
CA PRO A 43 0.26 -2.81 -6.51
C PRO A 43 -0.62 -3.98 -6.96
N SER A 44 -1.47 -4.45 -6.08
CA SER A 44 -2.49 -5.44 -6.41
C SER A 44 -3.78 -5.17 -5.64
N ALA A 45 -4.89 -5.63 -6.22
CA ALA A 45 -6.19 -5.58 -5.59
C ALA A 45 -6.82 -6.97 -5.63
N SER A 46 -7.30 -7.43 -4.49
CA SER A 46 -8.10 -8.65 -4.39
C SER A 46 -9.53 -8.26 -4.11
N GLU A 47 -10.46 -8.82 -4.84
CA GLU A 47 -11.87 -8.44 -4.78
C GLU A 47 -12.74 -9.63 -4.40
N THR A 48 -13.78 -9.36 -3.63
CA THR A 48 -14.88 -10.29 -3.42
C THR A 48 -16.04 -9.83 -4.28
N ALA A 49 -16.50 -10.68 -5.18
CA ALA A 49 -17.59 -10.36 -6.08
C ALA A 49 -18.80 -11.24 -5.76
N ASP A 50 -19.97 -10.63 -5.78
CA ASP A 50 -21.24 -11.33 -5.80
C ASP A 50 -21.72 -11.45 -7.24
N THR A 51 -22.00 -12.67 -7.68
CA THR A 51 -22.50 -12.95 -9.01
C THR A 51 -23.87 -13.61 -8.89
N THR A 52 -24.93 -12.83 -9.06
CA THR A 52 -26.29 -13.30 -8.86
C THR A 52 -27.10 -13.17 -10.14
N PRO A 53 -27.70 -14.27 -10.65
CA PRO A 53 -28.67 -14.19 -11.73
C PRO A 53 -30.05 -13.83 -11.19
N TYR A 54 -30.72 -12.91 -11.83
CA TYR A 54 -32.11 -12.53 -11.54
C TYR A 54 -33.05 -12.92 -12.68
N TYR A 55 -34.32 -13.03 -12.39
CA TYR A 55 -35.32 -13.43 -13.40
C TYR A 55 -35.45 -12.45 -14.56
N ASP A 56 -35.23 -11.16 -14.32
CA ASP A 56 -35.28 -10.11 -15.33
C ASP A 56 -34.01 -10.05 -16.19
N GLY A 57 -32.98 -10.80 -15.82
CA GLY A 57 -31.70 -10.85 -16.53
C GLY A 57 -31.65 -11.87 -17.67
N GLU A 58 -32.76 -12.58 -17.96
CA GLU A 58 -32.85 -13.58 -19.04
C GLU A 58 -31.73 -14.63 -19.02
N GLY A 59 -31.29 -15.03 -17.80
CA GLY A 59 -30.21 -16.01 -17.62
C GLY A 59 -28.81 -15.42 -17.51
N PHE A 60 -28.65 -14.10 -17.62
CA PHE A 60 -27.38 -13.43 -17.38
C PHE A 60 -27.26 -12.96 -15.95
N SER A 61 -26.06 -13.07 -15.40
CA SER A 61 -25.78 -12.66 -14.01
C SER A 61 -25.31 -11.21 -13.97
N SER A 62 -25.69 -10.49 -12.92
CA SER A 62 -25.00 -9.25 -12.52
C SER A 62 -23.78 -9.59 -11.68
N VAL A 63 -22.74 -8.76 -11.76
CA VAL A 63 -21.52 -8.91 -10.98
C VAL A 63 -21.28 -7.63 -10.18
N ASP A 64 -21.33 -7.75 -8.86
CA ASP A 64 -21.11 -6.63 -7.94
C ASP A 64 -19.88 -6.90 -7.08
N VAL A 65 -18.94 -5.97 -7.03
CA VAL A 65 -17.77 -6.06 -6.16
C VAL A 65 -18.18 -5.62 -4.76
N THR A 66 -18.27 -6.56 -3.84
CA THR A 66 -18.75 -6.33 -2.46
C THR A 66 -17.61 -6.11 -1.46
N GLY A 67 -16.40 -6.46 -1.81
CA GLY A 67 -15.23 -6.26 -0.95
C GLY A 67 -13.95 -6.07 -1.77
N LYS A 68 -13.00 -5.35 -1.20
CA LYS A 68 -11.70 -5.12 -1.85
C LYS A 68 -10.59 -5.01 -0.81
N THR A 69 -9.47 -5.63 -1.11
CA THR A 69 -8.23 -5.49 -0.34
C THR A 69 -7.13 -5.04 -1.29
N ILE A 70 -6.39 -4.01 -0.93
CA ILE A 70 -5.24 -3.56 -1.71
C ILE A 70 -3.94 -3.92 -1.00
N SER A 71 -2.90 -4.20 -1.80
CA SER A 71 -1.57 -4.49 -1.29
C SER A 71 -0.50 -4.02 -2.26
N PHE A 72 0.70 -3.87 -1.76
CA PHE A 72 1.88 -3.50 -2.53
C PHE A 72 2.97 -4.52 -2.26
N ALA A 73 3.40 -5.23 -3.28
CA ALA A 73 4.57 -6.11 -3.20
C ALA A 73 5.82 -5.30 -3.56
N VAL A 74 6.79 -5.29 -2.67
CA VAL A 74 8.02 -4.50 -2.82
C VAL A 74 9.21 -5.45 -2.82
N THR A 75 10.07 -5.30 -3.81
CA THR A 75 11.29 -6.10 -3.95
C THR A 75 12.49 -5.22 -4.31
N GLY A 76 13.66 -5.63 -3.88
CA GLY A 76 14.90 -4.92 -4.16
C GLY A 76 16.09 -5.55 -3.47
N HIS A 77 17.09 -4.73 -3.17
CA HIS A 77 18.28 -5.12 -2.42
C HIS A 77 18.29 -4.47 -1.05
N ARG A 78 18.78 -5.21 -0.07
CA ARG A 78 18.94 -4.70 1.28
C ARG A 78 19.99 -3.60 1.31
N LEU A 79 19.61 -2.47 1.87
CA LEU A 79 20.48 -1.33 2.07
C LEU A 79 20.44 -0.95 3.55
N ASP A 80 21.51 -1.30 4.27
CA ASP A 80 21.62 -0.98 5.69
C ASP A 80 21.80 0.54 5.87
N GLY A 81 21.11 1.08 6.87
CA GLY A 81 21.10 2.52 7.12
C GLY A 81 19.97 3.27 6.45
N ASP A 82 19.20 2.62 5.59
CA ASP A 82 17.97 3.20 5.05
C ASP A 82 16.83 3.06 6.07
N ALA A 83 16.26 4.19 6.49
CA ALA A 83 15.30 4.23 7.60
C ALA A 83 14.07 3.32 7.35
N ALA A 84 13.53 3.30 6.14
CA ALA A 84 12.37 2.48 5.80
C ALA A 84 12.72 1.00 5.84
N GLN A 85 13.81 0.60 5.19
CA GLN A 85 14.25 -0.80 5.16
C GLN A 85 14.64 -1.32 6.53
N ASP A 86 15.35 -0.51 7.33
CA ASP A 86 15.77 -0.90 8.68
C ASP A 86 14.55 -1.12 9.59
N TYR A 87 13.56 -0.24 9.50
CA TYR A 87 12.30 -0.41 10.25
C TYR A 87 11.60 -1.72 9.87
N ILE A 88 11.43 -1.98 8.58
CA ILE A 88 10.74 -3.19 8.10
C ILE A 88 11.52 -4.45 8.46
N ALA A 89 12.83 -4.46 8.28
CA ALA A 89 13.67 -5.60 8.64
C ALA A 89 13.60 -5.92 10.14
N SER A 90 13.48 -4.91 10.99
CA SER A 90 13.33 -5.10 12.44
C SER A 90 12.04 -5.82 12.83
N LYS A 91 11.05 -5.85 11.94
CA LYS A 91 9.75 -6.50 12.16
C LYS A 91 9.69 -7.95 11.68
N TYR A 92 10.79 -8.49 11.19
CA TYR A 92 10.84 -9.84 10.60
C TYR A 92 10.26 -10.95 11.48
N ILE A 93 10.55 -10.92 12.77
CA ILE A 93 10.04 -11.92 13.72
C ILE A 93 8.80 -11.45 14.49
N GLY A 94 8.29 -10.25 14.16
CA GLY A 94 7.11 -9.70 14.82
C GLY A 94 5.83 -10.42 14.43
N VAL A 95 4.84 -10.38 15.32
CA VAL A 95 3.50 -10.90 15.10
C VAL A 95 2.47 -9.89 15.62
N GLY A 96 1.26 -9.94 15.03
CA GLY A 96 0.14 -9.13 15.49
C GLY A 96 0.37 -7.62 15.31
N ASP A 97 0.08 -6.87 16.33
CA ASP A 97 0.08 -5.40 16.28
C ASP A 97 1.45 -4.79 15.97
N THR A 98 2.54 -5.52 16.24
CA THR A 98 3.89 -5.04 15.93
C THR A 98 4.15 -4.86 14.45
N LEU A 99 3.34 -5.52 13.61
CA LEU A 99 3.42 -5.42 12.15
C LEU A 99 2.53 -4.32 11.57
N HIS A 100 1.75 -3.65 12.40
CA HIS A 100 0.86 -2.58 11.97
C HIS A 100 1.62 -1.25 11.91
N THR A 101 1.34 -0.48 10.86
CA THR A 101 1.88 0.86 10.67
C THR A 101 0.98 1.64 9.72
N LEU A 102 1.42 2.84 9.34
CA LEU A 102 0.76 3.63 8.30
C LEU A 102 1.61 3.62 7.04
N ALA A 103 0.96 3.70 5.91
CA ALA A 103 1.61 3.85 4.63
C ALA A 103 0.88 4.87 3.77
N ARG A 104 1.59 5.46 2.83
CA ARG A 104 1.00 6.34 1.83
C ARG A 104 1.69 6.17 0.49
N TRP A 105 0.88 6.21 -0.55
CA TRP A 105 1.35 6.23 -1.92
C TRP A 105 1.00 7.57 -2.54
N THR A 106 1.97 8.22 -3.15
CA THR A 106 1.79 9.47 -3.89
C THR A 106 2.01 9.19 -5.37
N ASP A 107 1.02 9.48 -6.18
CA ASP A 107 1.12 9.32 -7.63
C ASP A 107 1.86 10.51 -8.28
N PRO A 108 2.23 10.43 -9.58
CA PRO A 108 2.93 11.53 -10.24
C PRO A 108 2.16 12.86 -10.30
N SER A 109 0.85 12.85 -10.11
CA SER A 109 0.03 14.08 -10.06
C SER A 109 0.04 14.75 -8.69
N GLY A 110 0.59 14.09 -7.67
CA GLY A 110 0.60 14.56 -6.28
C GLY A 110 -0.56 14.07 -5.43
N LYS A 111 -1.47 13.27 -5.99
CA LYS A 111 -2.56 12.65 -5.26
C LYS A 111 -2.01 11.58 -4.32
N GLN A 112 -2.43 11.60 -3.05
CA GLN A 112 -1.99 10.66 -2.04
C GLN A 112 -3.09 9.68 -1.65
N VAL A 113 -2.72 8.43 -1.50
CA VAL A 113 -3.57 7.40 -0.91
C VAL A 113 -2.91 6.97 0.39
N GLN A 114 -3.57 7.23 1.51
CA GLN A 114 -3.09 6.96 2.86
C GLN A 114 -3.90 5.83 3.47
N PHE A 115 -3.23 4.90 4.10
CA PHE A 115 -3.93 3.75 4.69
C PHE A 115 -3.17 3.17 5.88
N PRO A 116 -3.91 2.64 6.89
CA PRO A 116 -3.31 1.74 7.86
C PRO A 116 -2.84 0.48 7.15
N ALA A 117 -1.71 -0.04 7.51
CA ALA A 117 -1.08 -1.14 6.79
C ALA A 117 -0.54 -2.22 7.73
N THR A 118 -0.44 -3.42 7.21
CA THR A 118 0.21 -4.55 7.86
C THR A 118 1.39 -5.00 7.01
N LEU A 119 2.54 -5.13 7.63
CA LEU A 119 3.73 -5.69 7.00
C LEU A 119 3.63 -7.20 6.97
N GLN A 120 3.86 -7.80 5.81
CA GLN A 120 3.78 -9.25 5.60
C GLN A 120 4.96 -9.74 4.76
N ALA A 121 5.24 -11.03 4.83
CA ALA A 121 6.21 -11.72 3.99
C ALA A 121 7.58 -11.02 3.95
N ILE A 122 8.07 -10.54 5.08
CA ILE A 122 9.32 -9.80 5.18
C ILE A 122 10.49 -10.77 4.94
N VAL A 123 11.35 -10.42 3.97
CA VAL A 123 12.61 -11.13 3.67
C VAL A 123 13.75 -10.14 3.91
N PRO A 124 14.43 -10.22 5.06
CA PRO A 124 15.45 -9.23 5.42
C PRO A 124 16.77 -9.40 4.70
N PHE A 125 17.06 -10.58 4.19
CA PHE A 125 18.23 -10.87 3.39
C PHE A 125 18.03 -12.17 2.60
N GLY A 126 18.85 -12.39 1.59
CA GLY A 126 18.83 -13.63 0.82
C GLY A 126 19.79 -13.55 -0.36
N GLY A 127 20.00 -14.68 -1.00
CA GLY A 127 20.83 -14.81 -2.19
C GLY A 127 22.10 -15.62 -1.97
N ALA A 128 22.93 -15.73 -3.02
CA ALA A 128 24.21 -16.41 -2.98
C ALA A 128 25.22 -15.66 -2.11
N ALA A 129 26.25 -16.34 -1.62
CA ALA A 129 27.22 -15.76 -0.70
C ALA A 129 27.98 -14.54 -1.27
N ASN A 130 28.15 -14.47 -2.57
CA ASN A 130 28.82 -13.38 -3.26
C ASN A 130 27.88 -12.38 -3.93
N ALA A 131 26.57 -12.48 -3.70
CA ALA A 131 25.57 -11.60 -4.27
C ALA A 131 25.16 -10.50 -3.26
N LYS A 132 24.59 -9.41 -3.78
CA LYS A 132 23.93 -8.42 -2.92
C LYS A 132 22.73 -9.07 -2.24
N GLN A 133 22.52 -8.75 -0.97
CA GLN A 133 21.39 -9.24 -0.22
C GLN A 133 20.07 -8.80 -0.85
N THR A 134 19.14 -9.71 -1.02
CA THR A 134 17.78 -9.36 -1.45
C THR A 134 16.97 -8.82 -0.28
N PHE A 135 15.97 -8.01 -0.59
CA PHE A 135 15.04 -7.47 0.39
C PHE A 135 13.65 -7.44 -0.26
N SER A 136 12.66 -7.98 0.43
CA SER A 136 11.30 -7.92 -0.05
C SER A 136 10.30 -7.97 1.09
N PHE A 137 9.11 -7.46 0.84
CA PHE A 137 7.99 -7.53 1.76
C PHE A 137 6.70 -7.22 1.01
N THR A 138 5.56 -7.45 1.67
CA THR A 138 4.24 -7.06 1.20
C THR A 138 3.61 -6.10 2.20
N LEU A 139 3.05 -5.02 1.70
CA LEU A 139 2.35 -4.01 2.48
C LEU A 139 0.86 -4.12 2.16
N ALA A 140 0.07 -4.64 3.09
CA ALA A 140 -1.37 -4.82 2.90
C ALA A 140 -2.16 -3.75 3.63
N ALA A 141 -3.18 -3.20 3.00
CA ALA A 141 -4.05 -2.20 3.63
C ALA A 141 -4.98 -2.84 4.66
N ASN A 142 -5.09 -2.23 5.84
CA ASN A 142 -6.02 -2.60 6.89
C ASN A 142 -7.25 -1.68 6.85
N GLY A 143 -8.21 -2.02 6.02
CA GLY A 143 -9.43 -1.25 5.89
C GLY A 143 -9.40 -0.28 4.70
N LYS A 144 -10.32 0.67 4.70
CA LYS A 144 -10.52 1.59 3.59
C LYS A 144 -9.41 2.65 3.55
N PRO A 145 -8.70 2.80 2.43
CA PRO A 145 -7.75 3.89 2.26
C PRO A 145 -8.43 5.25 2.19
N GLN A 146 -7.72 6.29 2.64
CA GLN A 146 -8.11 7.67 2.51
C GLN A 146 -7.39 8.30 1.32
N VAL A 147 -8.13 8.99 0.47
CA VAL A 147 -7.57 9.69 -0.69
C VAL A 147 -7.46 11.17 -0.37
N VAL A 148 -6.28 11.75 -0.59
CA VAL A 148 -6.01 13.17 -0.41
C VAL A 148 -5.55 13.74 -1.76
N ASP A 149 -6.25 14.75 -2.26
CA ASP A 149 -5.88 15.39 -3.52
C ASP A 149 -4.60 16.24 -3.36
N ALA A 150 -3.95 16.54 -4.49
CA ALA A 150 -2.70 17.31 -4.53
C ALA A 150 -2.83 18.69 -3.83
N SER A 151 -4.05 19.23 -3.71
CA SER A 151 -4.36 20.49 -3.01
C SER A 151 -4.50 20.34 -1.49
N GLY A 152 -4.35 19.13 -0.95
CA GLY A 152 -4.50 18.87 0.49
C GLY A 152 -5.94 18.77 0.99
N THR A 153 -6.92 18.80 0.10
CA THR A 153 -8.33 18.66 0.46
C THR A 153 -8.72 17.18 0.47
N GLY A 154 -8.89 16.61 1.65
CA GLY A 154 -9.38 15.25 1.80
C GLY A 154 -10.84 15.15 1.35
N THR A 155 -11.10 14.44 0.26
CA THR A 155 -12.48 14.10 -0.12
C THR A 155 -12.83 12.78 0.53
N THR A 156 -13.51 12.83 1.65
CA THR A 156 -14.28 11.69 2.14
C THR A 156 -15.51 11.58 1.24
N THR A 157 -15.49 10.67 0.29
CA THR A 157 -16.73 10.25 -0.36
C THR A 157 -17.53 9.45 0.65
N ASP A 158 -18.32 10.16 1.42
CA ASP A 158 -19.43 9.56 2.15
C ASP A 158 -20.50 9.23 1.11
N SER A 159 -20.57 7.97 0.71
CA SER A 159 -21.75 7.46 0.04
C SER A 159 -22.82 7.23 1.09
N GLY A 160 -23.45 8.32 1.53
CA GLY A 160 -24.66 8.28 2.32
C GLY A 160 -25.74 7.56 1.51
N THR A 161 -26.04 6.35 1.85
CA THR A 161 -27.28 5.69 1.45
C THR A 161 -28.42 6.45 2.13
N GLY A 162 -28.98 7.38 1.42
CA GLY A 162 -30.31 7.87 1.73
C GLY A 162 -31.32 6.79 1.34
N GLN A 163 -32.02 6.27 2.31
CA GLN A 163 -33.34 5.60 2.33
C GLN A 163 -33.71 4.75 1.12
#